data_89bc5ad7e01bcb404fb46bf287dcdc57
#
_entry.id   89bc5ad7e01bcb404fb46bf287dcdc57
#
_cell.length_a   1.000
_cell.length_b   1.000
_cell.length_c   1.000
_cell.angle_alpha   90.00
_cell.angle_beta   90.00
_cell.angle_gamma   90.00
#
_symmetry.space_group_name_H-M   'P 1'
#
loop_
_entity.id
_entity.type
_entity.pdbx_description
1 polymer ?
#
loop_
_entity_poly.entity_id
_entity_poly.type
_entity_poly.pdbx_seq_one_letter_code
_entity_poly.pdbx_strand_id
1 'polypeptide(L)'
;MDIAPEDKGENVRREICLTLEQMGIRPECSHHEQGPGQNEIDFRYAEPVKAADDAVTFRTVVNTVALRNGLAADFSPKPLRSEPGNGMHINLSARSSTGKDIMPQVIAGILSHIADMTAFLNTTPASYQRFGSYKAPRYISWSSENRSQLIRIPAAEGEYRRAELRSPDPICNPYIAYTLLIYAGLDGIRRRAELPASADINFYTASEEVRSQYKTLPATLADAKAAAKTSEFIASSLPRTVVEYYTK
;
A
#
# COMPACT_ATOMS: atom_id res chain seq x y z
N MET A 1 2.10 19.55 6.51
CA MET A 1 0.63 19.35 6.67
C MET A 1 0.03 20.71 6.91
N ASP A 2 -0.46 21.31 5.82
CA ASP A 2 -1.00 22.66 5.88
C ASP A 2 -2.49 22.62 6.19
N ILE A 3 -3.00 23.71 6.77
CA ILE A 3 -4.42 23.95 7.04
C ILE A 3 -4.82 25.26 6.38
N ALA A 4 -6.11 25.49 6.17
CA ALA A 4 -6.58 26.75 5.63
C ALA A 4 -6.10 27.95 6.50
N PRO A 5 -5.69 29.06 5.87
CA PRO A 5 -5.71 29.38 4.44
C PRO A 5 -4.49 28.90 3.62
N GLU A 6 -3.51 28.27 4.25
CA GLU A 6 -2.26 27.85 3.60
C GLU A 6 -2.46 26.61 2.71
N ASP A 7 -3.44 25.77 3.03
CA ASP A 7 -3.82 24.59 2.25
C ASP A 7 -4.57 24.97 0.97
N LYS A 8 -3.81 25.23 -0.08
CA LYS A 8 -4.36 25.60 -1.40
C LYS A 8 -5.05 24.44 -2.12
N GLY A 9 -4.86 23.22 -1.67
CA GLY A 9 -5.48 22.01 -2.23
C GLY A 9 -6.88 21.69 -1.67
N GLU A 10 -7.32 22.36 -0.61
CA GLU A 10 -8.56 22.02 0.10
C GLU A 10 -9.79 22.02 -0.81
N ASN A 11 -9.99 23.06 -1.62
CA ASN A 11 -11.16 23.16 -2.48
C ASN A 11 -11.20 22.06 -3.55
N VAL A 12 -10.03 21.71 -4.11
CA VAL A 12 -9.92 20.66 -5.11
C VAL A 12 -10.20 19.29 -4.47
N ARG A 13 -9.64 19.02 -3.29
CA ARG A 13 -9.95 17.78 -2.54
C ARG A 13 -11.43 17.70 -2.19
N ARG A 14 -12.05 18.80 -1.79
CA ARG A 14 -13.49 18.84 -1.50
C ARG A 14 -14.32 18.48 -2.74
N GLU A 15 -14.01 19.05 -3.91
CA GLU A 15 -14.70 18.73 -5.16
C GLU A 15 -14.50 17.24 -5.52
N ILE A 16 -13.29 16.71 -5.35
CA ILE A 16 -12.99 15.28 -5.53
C ILE A 16 -13.87 14.43 -4.60
N CYS A 17 -13.89 14.72 -3.30
CA CYS A 17 -14.65 13.95 -2.32
C CYS A 17 -16.15 13.94 -2.63
N LEU A 18 -16.74 15.12 -2.95
CA LEU A 18 -18.15 15.22 -3.32
C LEU A 18 -18.47 14.46 -4.61
N THR A 19 -17.57 14.48 -5.59
CA THR A 19 -17.72 13.72 -6.83
C THR A 19 -17.67 12.21 -6.57
N LEU A 20 -16.73 11.75 -5.73
CA LEU A 20 -16.62 10.35 -5.33
C LEU A 20 -17.89 9.87 -4.62
N GLU A 21 -18.43 10.66 -3.68
CA GLU A 21 -19.68 10.34 -2.99
C GLU A 21 -20.86 10.16 -3.97
N GLN A 22 -20.99 11.05 -4.95
CA GLN A 22 -22.02 10.95 -6.00
C GLN A 22 -21.84 9.68 -6.86
N MET A 23 -20.61 9.17 -6.99
CA MET A 23 -20.30 7.92 -7.69
C MET A 23 -20.40 6.67 -6.79
N GLY A 24 -20.79 6.82 -5.53
CA GLY A 24 -20.93 5.71 -4.58
C GLY A 24 -19.61 5.27 -3.93
N ILE A 25 -18.55 6.05 -4.06
CA ILE A 25 -17.27 5.87 -3.35
C ILE A 25 -17.29 6.83 -2.15
N ARG A 26 -17.20 6.28 -0.94
CA ARG A 26 -17.37 7.08 0.29
C ARG A 26 -16.01 7.50 0.87
N PRO A 27 -15.59 8.77 0.75
CA PRO A 27 -14.40 9.28 1.42
C PRO A 27 -14.57 9.22 2.95
N GLU A 28 -13.50 8.92 3.66
CA GLU A 28 -13.45 8.92 5.13
C GLU A 28 -12.56 10.03 5.68
N CYS A 29 -11.45 10.31 4.98
CA CYS A 29 -10.50 11.36 5.36
C CYS A 29 -9.92 12.04 4.13
N SER A 30 -9.62 13.32 4.26
CA SER A 30 -8.98 14.12 3.22
C SER A 30 -8.12 15.21 3.85
N HIS A 31 -6.83 15.25 3.52
CA HIS A 31 -5.90 16.22 4.10
C HIS A 31 -4.71 16.51 3.18
N HIS A 32 -4.03 17.62 3.45
CA HIS A 32 -2.72 17.92 2.88
C HIS A 32 -1.66 17.03 3.55
N GLU A 33 -0.87 16.30 2.77
CA GLU A 33 0.21 15.46 3.26
C GLU A 33 1.52 16.24 3.46
N GLN A 34 2.63 15.55 3.69
CA GLN A 34 3.89 16.16 4.11
C GLN A 34 4.61 16.89 2.97
N GLY A 35 4.50 16.38 1.74
CA GLY A 35 5.18 16.97 0.58
C GLY A 35 4.45 18.20 0.03
N PRO A 36 5.17 19.13 -0.63
CA PRO A 36 4.56 20.30 -1.26
C PRO A 36 3.50 19.89 -2.29
N GLY A 37 2.25 20.38 -2.12
CA GLY A 37 1.12 20.03 -2.98
C GLY A 37 0.69 18.56 -2.91
N GLN A 38 1.21 17.78 -1.97
CA GLN A 38 0.83 16.39 -1.77
C GLN A 38 -0.47 16.30 -0.97
N ASN A 39 -1.43 15.57 -1.51
CA ASN A 39 -2.75 15.41 -0.93
C ASN A 39 -3.07 13.94 -0.73
N GLU A 40 -3.80 13.61 0.33
CA GLU A 40 -4.27 12.26 0.64
C GLU A 40 -5.78 12.26 0.79
N ILE A 41 -6.41 11.24 0.24
CA ILE A 41 -7.84 10.96 0.41
C ILE A 41 -7.96 9.48 0.69
N ASP A 42 -8.52 9.17 1.85
CA ASP A 42 -8.89 7.81 2.22
C ASP A 42 -10.38 7.59 1.93
N PHE A 43 -10.73 6.43 1.43
CA PHE A 43 -12.12 6.04 1.21
C PHE A 43 -12.42 4.69 1.85
N ARG A 44 -13.70 4.50 2.16
CA ARG A 44 -14.19 3.35 2.90
C ARG A 44 -13.86 2.05 2.18
N TYR A 45 -13.59 1.00 2.96
CA TYR A 45 -13.38 -0.34 2.45
C TYR A 45 -14.61 -0.87 1.68
N ALA A 46 -14.34 -1.77 0.75
CA ALA A 46 -15.35 -2.50 -0.01
C ALA A 46 -14.85 -3.93 -0.24
N GLU A 47 -15.71 -4.78 -0.81
CA GLU A 47 -15.30 -6.08 -1.31
C GLU A 47 -14.16 -5.92 -2.35
N PRO A 48 -13.22 -6.87 -2.45
CA PRO A 48 -11.95 -6.68 -3.17
C PRO A 48 -12.09 -6.21 -4.62
N VAL A 49 -13.03 -6.76 -5.39
CA VAL A 49 -13.24 -6.36 -6.80
C VAL A 49 -13.76 -4.93 -6.87
N LYS A 50 -14.77 -4.61 -6.05
CA LYS A 50 -15.29 -3.24 -5.97
C LYS A 50 -14.21 -2.26 -5.49
N ALA A 51 -13.40 -2.63 -4.51
CA ALA A 51 -12.30 -1.78 -4.04
C ALA A 51 -11.27 -1.50 -5.15
N ALA A 52 -11.01 -2.48 -6.03
CA ALA A 52 -10.15 -2.27 -7.19
C ALA A 52 -10.79 -1.34 -8.24
N ASP A 53 -12.09 -1.51 -8.52
CA ASP A 53 -12.88 -0.60 -9.37
C ASP A 53 -12.86 0.82 -8.80
N ASP A 54 -13.07 0.97 -7.49
CA ASP A 54 -13.08 2.25 -6.79
C ASP A 54 -11.69 2.93 -6.87
N ALA A 55 -10.60 2.19 -6.73
CA ALA A 55 -9.25 2.72 -6.86
C ALA A 55 -8.93 3.22 -8.29
N VAL A 56 -9.42 2.54 -9.32
CA VAL A 56 -9.29 3.01 -10.72
C VAL A 56 -10.14 4.25 -10.96
N THR A 57 -11.39 4.22 -10.49
CA THR A 57 -12.33 5.35 -10.58
C THR A 57 -11.79 6.57 -9.85
N PHE A 58 -11.25 6.38 -8.63
CA PHE A 58 -10.61 7.42 -7.84
C PHE A 58 -9.54 8.17 -8.66
N ARG A 59 -8.60 7.45 -9.29
CA ARG A 59 -7.57 8.08 -10.13
C ARG A 59 -8.16 8.89 -11.28
N THR A 60 -9.21 8.40 -11.91
CA THR A 60 -9.90 9.09 -13.00
C THR A 60 -10.55 10.37 -12.50
N VAL A 61 -11.25 10.32 -11.37
CA VAL A 61 -11.91 11.50 -10.76
C VAL A 61 -10.85 12.54 -10.38
N VAL A 62 -9.79 12.15 -9.70
CA VAL A 62 -8.70 13.05 -9.29
C VAL A 62 -8.09 13.76 -10.49
N ASN A 63 -7.74 13.03 -11.55
CA ASN A 63 -7.18 13.63 -12.77
C ASN A 63 -8.16 14.61 -13.42
N THR A 64 -9.43 14.23 -13.51
CA THR A 64 -10.47 15.06 -14.14
C THR A 64 -10.73 16.34 -13.36
N VAL A 65 -10.88 16.24 -12.05
CA VAL A 65 -11.14 17.41 -11.19
C VAL A 65 -9.91 18.32 -11.12
N ALA A 66 -8.70 17.76 -11.00
CA ALA A 66 -7.47 18.54 -11.03
C ALA A 66 -7.36 19.34 -12.33
N LEU A 67 -7.58 18.71 -13.50
CA LEU A 67 -7.53 19.36 -14.80
C LEU A 67 -8.56 20.51 -14.91
N ARG A 68 -9.79 20.30 -14.44
CA ARG A 68 -10.84 21.34 -14.41
C ARG A 68 -10.47 22.54 -13.55
N ASN A 69 -9.64 22.33 -12.53
CA ASN A 69 -9.12 23.37 -11.65
C ASN A 69 -7.75 23.95 -12.12
N GLY A 70 -7.33 23.69 -13.35
CA GLY A 70 -6.06 24.19 -13.90
C GLY A 70 -4.82 23.53 -13.28
N LEU A 71 -4.96 22.33 -12.68
CA LEU A 71 -3.91 21.56 -12.06
C LEU A 71 -3.65 20.25 -12.81
N ALA A 72 -2.50 19.64 -12.59
CA ALA A 72 -2.18 18.29 -13.03
C ALA A 72 -1.99 17.39 -11.80
N ALA A 73 -2.68 16.26 -11.76
CA ALA A 73 -2.45 15.24 -10.74
C ALA A 73 -1.27 14.37 -11.13
N ASP A 74 -0.35 14.13 -10.20
CA ASP A 74 0.79 13.26 -10.38
C ASP A 74 0.76 12.10 -9.38
N PHE A 75 0.47 10.90 -9.89
CA PHE A 75 0.48 9.65 -9.13
C PHE A 75 1.83 8.92 -9.17
N SER A 76 2.87 9.52 -9.75
CA SER A 76 4.19 8.88 -9.76
C SER A 76 4.69 8.62 -8.33
N PRO A 77 5.42 7.52 -8.10
CA PRO A 77 5.85 7.14 -6.75
C PRO A 77 6.77 8.16 -6.08
N LYS A 78 7.56 8.89 -6.86
CA LYS A 78 8.54 9.87 -6.37
C LYS A 78 8.58 11.08 -7.29
N PRO A 79 7.55 11.95 -7.27
CA PRO A 79 7.49 13.11 -8.17
C PRO A 79 8.60 14.13 -7.91
N LEU A 80 8.94 14.34 -6.64
CA LEU A 80 10.00 15.25 -6.22
C LEU A 80 11.10 14.48 -5.50
N ARG A 81 12.35 14.61 -5.98
CA ARG A 81 13.47 13.77 -5.52
C ARG A 81 13.79 13.93 -4.04
N SER A 82 13.72 15.16 -3.50
CA SER A 82 14.04 15.49 -2.10
C SER A 82 12.84 15.43 -1.16
N GLU A 83 11.63 15.22 -1.68
CA GLU A 83 10.39 15.30 -0.92
C GLU A 83 9.79 13.90 -0.67
N PRO A 84 8.80 13.75 0.19
CA PRO A 84 8.08 12.48 0.35
C PRO A 84 7.53 11.94 -0.96
N GLY A 85 7.56 10.62 -1.12
CA GLY A 85 6.94 9.95 -2.26
C GLY A 85 5.47 9.64 -2.02
N ASN A 86 4.74 9.29 -3.09
CA ASN A 86 3.35 8.87 -3.02
C ASN A 86 3.25 7.38 -2.66
N GLY A 87 2.42 7.05 -1.68
CA GLY A 87 2.07 5.70 -1.29
C GLY A 87 0.60 5.40 -1.58
N MET A 88 0.28 4.15 -1.84
CA MET A 88 -1.07 3.62 -1.83
C MET A 88 -1.15 2.60 -0.70
N HIS A 89 -1.55 3.03 0.48
CA HIS A 89 -1.70 2.13 1.61
C HIS A 89 -2.93 1.24 1.43
N ILE A 90 -2.74 -0.07 1.48
CA ILE A 90 -3.82 -1.03 1.32
C ILE A 90 -4.25 -1.52 2.70
N ASN A 91 -5.42 -1.08 3.12
CA ASN A 91 -6.07 -1.57 4.33
C ASN A 91 -6.81 -2.87 4.03
N LEU A 92 -6.59 -3.90 4.84
CA LEU A 92 -7.23 -5.19 4.68
C LEU A 92 -7.72 -5.75 6.00
N SER A 93 -8.87 -6.41 5.96
CA SER A 93 -9.40 -7.22 7.05
C SER A 93 -9.96 -8.53 6.49
N ALA A 94 -9.93 -9.58 7.30
CA ALA A 94 -10.49 -10.87 6.94
C ALA A 94 -11.20 -11.47 8.15
N ARG A 95 -12.32 -12.15 7.89
CA ARG A 95 -13.10 -12.84 8.92
C ARG A 95 -13.31 -14.29 8.53
N SER A 96 -13.18 -15.18 9.50
CA SER A 96 -13.57 -16.56 9.33
C SER A 96 -15.08 -16.71 9.49
N SER A 97 -15.71 -17.59 8.71
CA SER A 97 -17.12 -17.97 8.92
C SER A 97 -17.39 -18.58 10.29
N THR A 98 -16.37 -19.08 10.97
CA THR A 98 -16.45 -19.65 12.32
C THR A 98 -16.23 -18.63 13.43
N GLY A 99 -16.01 -17.35 13.12
CA GLY A 99 -15.69 -16.29 14.08
C GLY A 99 -14.24 -16.31 14.61
N LYS A 100 -13.41 -17.26 14.17
CA LYS A 100 -11.99 -17.31 14.56
C LYS A 100 -11.25 -16.12 13.96
N ASP A 101 -10.39 -15.46 14.76
CA ASP A 101 -9.45 -14.46 14.24
C ASP A 101 -8.39 -15.13 13.36
N ILE A 102 -8.39 -14.78 12.08
CA ILE A 102 -7.46 -15.30 11.06
C ILE A 102 -6.47 -14.22 10.59
N MET A 103 -6.57 -13.00 11.09
CA MET A 103 -5.68 -11.91 10.68
C MET A 103 -4.20 -12.20 10.95
N PRO A 104 -3.78 -12.84 12.06
CA PRO A 104 -2.39 -13.20 12.27
C PRO A 104 -1.83 -14.08 11.12
N GLN A 105 -2.58 -15.08 10.67
CA GLN A 105 -2.15 -15.94 9.56
C GLN A 105 -2.12 -15.18 8.22
N VAL A 106 -3.10 -14.31 7.98
CA VAL A 106 -3.14 -13.46 6.79
C VAL A 106 -1.91 -12.56 6.72
N ILE A 107 -1.57 -11.88 7.80
CA ILE A 107 -0.40 -11.00 7.89
C ILE A 107 0.89 -11.81 7.71
N ALA A 108 1.02 -12.96 8.37
CA ALA A 108 2.17 -13.84 8.24
C ALA A 108 2.37 -14.32 6.80
N GLY A 109 1.29 -14.66 6.10
CA GLY A 109 1.31 -15.02 4.68
C GLY A 109 1.79 -13.86 3.80
N ILE A 110 1.28 -12.66 4.01
CA ILE A 110 1.71 -11.47 3.26
C ILE A 110 3.21 -11.20 3.51
N LEU A 111 3.66 -11.20 4.77
CA LEU A 111 5.07 -10.98 5.10
C LEU A 111 5.99 -12.03 4.46
N SER A 112 5.52 -13.27 4.32
CA SER A 112 6.29 -14.35 3.71
C SER A 112 6.54 -14.16 2.21
N HIS A 113 5.57 -13.55 1.49
CA HIS A 113 5.59 -13.42 0.04
C HIS A 113 5.83 -11.99 -0.46
N ILE A 114 5.97 -11.01 0.43
CA ILE A 114 5.98 -9.59 0.03
C ILE A 114 7.15 -9.24 -0.88
N ALA A 115 8.32 -9.85 -0.68
CA ALA A 115 9.48 -9.62 -1.55
C ALA A 115 9.17 -10.04 -3.01
N ASP A 116 8.51 -11.19 -3.18
CA ASP A 116 8.12 -11.73 -4.49
C ASP A 116 7.04 -10.88 -5.16
N MET A 117 6.15 -10.29 -4.36
CA MET A 117 5.07 -9.42 -4.84
C MET A 117 5.54 -8.00 -5.20
N THR A 118 6.72 -7.59 -4.74
CA THR A 118 7.16 -6.17 -4.83
C THR A 118 7.17 -5.64 -6.25
N ALA A 119 7.55 -6.43 -7.27
CA ALA A 119 7.52 -6.00 -8.67
C ALA A 119 6.13 -5.61 -9.21
N PHE A 120 5.06 -6.16 -8.63
CA PHE A 120 3.67 -5.87 -9.00
C PHE A 120 3.08 -4.71 -8.19
N LEU A 121 3.59 -4.47 -6.98
CA LEU A 121 3.17 -3.42 -6.08
C LEU A 121 3.95 -2.11 -6.29
N ASN A 122 5.14 -2.20 -6.92
CA ASN A 122 6.11 -1.13 -7.09
C ASN A 122 6.77 -1.27 -8.47
N THR A 123 6.08 -0.75 -9.49
CA THR A 123 6.27 -1.15 -10.89
C THR A 123 7.34 -0.35 -11.64
N THR A 124 7.92 0.69 -11.02
CA THR A 124 8.92 1.55 -11.66
C THR A 124 10.17 1.73 -10.81
N PRO A 125 11.31 2.11 -11.41
CA PRO A 125 12.52 2.42 -10.64
C PRO A 125 12.32 3.52 -9.57
N ALA A 126 11.44 4.49 -9.83
CA ALA A 126 11.10 5.56 -8.89
C ALA A 126 10.42 5.04 -7.61
N SER A 127 9.69 3.92 -7.70
CA SER A 127 9.04 3.26 -6.56
C SER A 127 10.04 2.93 -5.45
N TYR A 128 11.23 2.44 -5.83
CA TYR A 128 12.27 1.98 -4.91
C TYR A 128 13.04 3.14 -4.24
N GLN A 129 12.98 4.35 -4.81
CA GLN A 129 13.54 5.56 -4.21
C GLN A 129 12.74 6.04 -2.99
N ARG A 130 11.54 5.50 -2.76
CA ARG A 130 10.71 5.79 -1.58
C ARG A 130 11.19 5.02 -0.35
N PHE A 131 11.64 3.79 -0.52
CA PHE A 131 11.86 2.85 0.57
C PHE A 131 12.91 3.31 1.58
N GLY A 132 12.55 3.27 2.86
CA GLY A 132 13.44 3.62 3.97
C GLY A 132 13.48 5.11 4.31
N SER A 133 12.61 5.94 3.74
CA SER A 133 12.53 7.36 4.04
C SER A 133 11.08 7.87 4.10
N TYR A 134 10.84 8.99 4.78
CA TYR A 134 9.55 9.70 4.79
C TYR A 134 8.32 8.80 5.00
N LYS A 135 8.34 7.92 5.97
CA LYS A 135 7.27 6.96 6.30
C LYS A 135 7.07 5.81 5.28
N ALA A 136 7.90 5.68 4.24
CA ALA A 136 7.85 4.53 3.33
C ALA A 136 8.72 3.40 3.88
N PRO A 137 8.15 2.20 4.15
CA PRO A 137 8.88 1.10 4.78
C PRO A 137 9.89 0.46 3.85
N ARG A 138 10.96 -0.10 4.44
CA ARG A 138 11.95 -0.92 3.74
C ARG A 138 12.06 -2.32 4.33
N TYR A 139 11.87 -2.45 5.64
CA TYR A 139 12.08 -3.69 6.38
C TYR A 139 10.79 -4.51 6.45
N ILE A 140 10.90 -5.82 6.20
CA ILE A 140 9.77 -6.77 6.27
C ILE A 140 9.45 -7.04 7.74
N SER A 141 8.46 -6.33 8.24
CA SER A 141 8.11 -6.29 9.66
C SER A 141 6.68 -5.78 9.87
N TRP A 142 6.17 -5.92 11.07
CA TRP A 142 4.87 -5.36 11.44
C TRP A 142 4.90 -4.81 12.87
N SER A 143 4.03 -3.86 13.19
CA SER A 143 3.71 -3.44 14.54
C SER A 143 2.32 -2.79 14.64
N SER A 144 1.86 -2.55 15.85
CA SER A 144 0.58 -1.91 16.12
C SER A 144 0.60 -0.39 15.97
N GLU A 145 1.75 0.29 16.07
CA GLU A 145 1.76 1.76 16.15
C GLU A 145 2.75 2.42 15.19
N ASN A 146 3.90 1.82 14.94
CA ASN A 146 4.99 2.49 14.27
C ASN A 146 4.83 2.53 12.74
N ARG A 147 4.94 3.73 12.15
CA ARG A 147 4.80 3.98 10.71
C ARG A 147 6.02 3.61 9.87
N SER A 148 7.14 3.22 10.48
CA SER A 148 8.31 2.71 9.74
C SER A 148 8.18 1.22 9.36
N GLN A 149 7.15 0.56 9.85
CA GLN A 149 6.86 -0.86 9.58
C GLN A 149 6.19 -1.07 8.23
N LEU A 150 6.41 -2.24 7.64
CA LEU A 150 5.78 -2.64 6.38
C LEU A 150 4.28 -2.84 6.55
N ILE A 151 3.87 -3.52 7.62
CA ILE A 151 2.47 -3.66 8.00
C ILE A 151 2.26 -2.99 9.36
N ARG A 152 1.28 -2.07 9.40
CA ARG A 152 0.82 -1.45 10.62
C ARG A 152 -0.60 -1.94 10.94
N ILE A 153 -0.85 -2.23 12.21
CA ILE A 153 -2.20 -2.52 12.71
C ILE A 153 -2.64 -1.29 13.51
N PRO A 154 -3.40 -0.35 12.90
CA PRO A 154 -3.87 0.83 13.62
C PRO A 154 -4.71 0.44 14.83
N ALA A 155 -4.65 1.25 15.89
CA ALA A 155 -5.56 1.11 17.02
C ALA A 155 -7.01 1.34 16.53
N ALA A 156 -7.77 0.27 16.45
CA ALA A 156 -9.17 0.29 16.05
C ALA A 156 -9.87 -0.96 16.58
N GLU A 157 -11.16 -0.83 16.86
CA GLU A 157 -12.00 -1.91 17.40
C GLU A 157 -13.09 -2.32 16.41
N GLY A 158 -13.67 -3.50 16.61
CA GLY A 158 -14.81 -3.99 15.86
C GLY A 158 -14.55 -4.11 14.36
N GLU A 159 -15.42 -3.51 13.56
CA GLU A 159 -15.36 -3.53 12.09
C GLU A 159 -14.21 -2.72 11.50
N TYR A 160 -13.64 -1.79 12.26
CA TYR A 160 -12.52 -0.95 11.83
C TYR A 160 -11.15 -1.60 12.06
N ARG A 161 -11.09 -2.78 12.72
CA ARG A 161 -9.84 -3.51 12.92
C ARG A 161 -9.30 -4.01 11.59
N ARG A 162 -8.11 -3.54 11.22
CA ARG A 162 -7.47 -3.78 9.94
C ARG A 162 -5.96 -3.86 10.04
N ALA A 163 -5.32 -4.43 9.02
CA ALA A 163 -3.89 -4.30 8.78
C ALA A 163 -3.68 -3.36 7.58
N GLU A 164 -2.72 -2.47 7.68
CA GLU A 164 -2.34 -1.49 6.66
C GLU A 164 -1.01 -1.92 6.03
N LEU A 165 -1.02 -2.39 4.79
CA LEU A 165 0.19 -2.61 4.01
C LEU A 165 0.66 -1.29 3.39
N ARG A 166 1.91 -0.90 3.64
CA ARG A 166 2.41 0.45 3.39
C ARG A 166 3.40 0.59 2.23
N SER A 167 3.87 -0.53 1.65
CA SER A 167 4.84 -0.49 0.55
C SER A 167 4.27 -0.15 -0.83
N PRO A 168 3.03 -0.49 -1.22
CA PRO A 168 2.53 -0.23 -2.55
C PRO A 168 2.52 1.26 -2.90
N ASP A 169 2.63 1.57 -4.18
CA ASP A 169 2.50 2.92 -4.70
C ASP A 169 1.27 3.07 -5.62
N PRO A 170 0.82 4.31 -5.86
CA PRO A 170 -0.47 4.53 -6.51
C PRO A 170 -0.51 4.22 -8.00
N ILE A 171 0.62 3.86 -8.65
CA ILE A 171 0.61 3.46 -10.06
C ILE A 171 0.50 1.94 -10.25
N CYS A 172 0.57 1.14 -9.19
CA CYS A 172 0.34 -0.30 -9.30
C CYS A 172 -1.09 -0.61 -9.79
N ASN A 173 -1.25 -1.78 -10.38
CA ASN A 173 -2.57 -2.26 -10.79
C ASN A 173 -3.31 -2.82 -9.56
N PRO A 174 -4.43 -2.20 -9.11
CA PRO A 174 -5.11 -2.63 -7.88
C PRO A 174 -5.68 -4.05 -7.97
N TYR A 175 -6.13 -4.49 -9.14
CA TYR A 175 -6.62 -5.86 -9.31
C TYR A 175 -5.53 -6.90 -9.07
N ILE A 176 -4.33 -6.68 -9.61
CA ILE A 176 -3.18 -7.59 -9.40
C ILE A 176 -2.71 -7.49 -7.95
N ALA A 177 -2.60 -6.29 -7.40
CA ALA A 177 -2.18 -6.06 -6.02
C ALA A 177 -3.09 -6.81 -5.04
N TYR A 178 -4.41 -6.63 -5.15
CA TYR A 178 -5.37 -7.26 -4.24
C TYR A 178 -5.44 -8.78 -4.44
N THR A 179 -5.35 -9.26 -5.68
CA THR A 179 -5.26 -10.70 -5.97
C THR A 179 -4.07 -11.33 -5.24
N LEU A 180 -2.88 -10.75 -5.35
CA LEU A 180 -1.68 -11.27 -4.70
C LEU A 180 -1.80 -11.23 -3.17
N LEU A 181 -2.35 -10.17 -2.59
CA LEU A 181 -2.56 -10.07 -1.15
C LEU A 181 -3.56 -11.13 -0.63
N ILE A 182 -4.63 -11.39 -1.39
CA ILE A 182 -5.60 -12.43 -1.05
C ILE A 182 -4.94 -13.81 -1.09
N TYR A 183 -4.21 -14.14 -2.16
CA TYR A 183 -3.53 -15.43 -2.26
C TYR A 183 -2.44 -15.61 -1.20
N ALA A 184 -1.67 -14.56 -0.89
CA ALA A 184 -0.68 -14.59 0.19
C ALA A 184 -1.33 -14.83 1.56
N GLY A 185 -2.44 -14.13 1.83
CA GLY A 185 -3.22 -14.34 3.05
C GLY A 185 -3.80 -15.75 3.16
N LEU A 186 -4.38 -16.26 2.06
CA LEU A 186 -4.91 -17.63 2.00
C LEU A 186 -3.81 -18.69 2.19
N ASP A 187 -2.63 -18.46 1.63
CA ASP A 187 -1.47 -19.33 1.85
C ASP A 187 -1.05 -19.35 3.31
N GLY A 188 -1.01 -18.19 3.96
CA GLY A 188 -0.75 -18.09 5.40
C GLY A 188 -1.76 -18.87 6.24
N ILE A 189 -3.05 -18.81 5.90
CA ILE A 189 -4.12 -19.57 6.57
C ILE A 189 -3.93 -21.08 6.35
N ARG A 190 -3.69 -21.51 5.09
CA ARG A 190 -3.51 -22.93 4.73
C ARG A 190 -2.33 -23.55 5.46
N ARG A 191 -1.21 -22.85 5.53
CA ARG A 191 0.01 -23.29 6.23
C ARG A 191 -0.07 -23.12 7.75
N ARG A 192 -1.12 -22.50 8.27
CA ARG A 192 -1.23 -22.08 9.68
C ARG A 192 0.00 -21.28 10.10
N ALA A 193 0.42 -20.35 9.25
CA ALA A 193 1.63 -19.57 9.45
C ALA A 193 1.56 -18.80 10.78
N GLU A 194 2.63 -18.85 11.54
CA GLU A 194 2.78 -18.08 12.76
C GLU A 194 3.20 -16.66 12.42
N LEU A 195 2.53 -15.68 13.01
CA LEU A 195 2.90 -14.28 12.90
C LEU A 195 4.18 -14.06 13.73
N PRO A 196 5.28 -13.57 13.13
CA PRO A 196 6.50 -13.28 13.88
C PRO A 196 6.25 -12.22 14.96
N ALA A 197 7.16 -12.08 15.91
CA ALA A 197 7.06 -11.04 16.93
C ALA A 197 6.95 -9.64 16.32
N SER A 198 6.16 -8.80 16.95
CA SER A 198 6.01 -7.39 16.57
C SER A 198 7.34 -6.65 16.69
N ALA A 199 7.66 -5.81 15.71
CA ALA A 199 8.86 -4.99 15.72
C ALA A 199 8.51 -3.56 16.19
N ASP A 200 8.48 -3.32 17.49
CA ASP A 200 8.22 -2.00 18.07
C ASP A 200 9.47 -1.11 18.02
N ILE A 201 10.02 -0.96 16.82
CA ILE A 201 11.27 -0.26 16.52
C ILE A 201 11.00 0.83 15.50
N ASN A 202 11.54 2.02 15.71
CA ASN A 202 11.58 3.03 14.67
C ASN A 202 12.81 2.79 13.76
N PHE A 203 12.59 2.18 12.59
CA PHE A 203 13.67 1.86 11.66
C PHE A 203 14.40 3.08 11.07
N TYR A 204 13.84 4.27 11.15
CA TYR A 204 14.53 5.49 10.70
C TYR A 204 15.63 5.94 11.66
N THR A 205 15.52 5.59 12.95
CA THR A 205 16.47 5.97 14.01
C THR A 205 17.22 4.78 14.61
N ALA A 206 16.83 3.54 14.28
CA ALA A 206 17.47 2.33 14.79
C ALA A 206 18.93 2.21 14.35
N SER A 207 19.76 1.56 15.18
CA SER A 207 21.16 1.24 14.82
C SER A 207 21.23 0.23 13.65
N GLU A 208 22.36 0.19 12.97
CA GLU A 208 22.59 -0.77 11.89
C GLU A 208 22.54 -2.23 12.40
N GLU A 209 23.04 -2.47 13.61
CA GLU A 209 22.97 -3.79 14.26
C GLU A 209 21.53 -4.28 14.41
N VAL A 210 20.61 -3.40 14.84
CA VAL A 210 19.19 -3.72 14.95
C VAL A 210 18.56 -3.92 13.59
N ARG A 211 18.84 -3.03 12.63
CA ARG A 211 18.29 -3.11 11.27
C ARG A 211 18.71 -4.36 10.52
N SER A 212 19.93 -4.82 10.70
CA SER A 212 20.49 -6.01 10.04
C SER A 212 19.79 -7.32 10.41
N GLN A 213 19.02 -7.35 11.50
CA GLN A 213 18.24 -8.51 11.91
C GLN A 213 16.95 -8.69 11.07
N TYR A 214 16.56 -7.71 10.29
CA TYR A 214 15.34 -7.73 9.51
C TYR A 214 15.61 -7.85 8.02
N LYS A 215 14.86 -8.73 7.35
CA LYS A 215 14.85 -8.80 5.89
C LYS A 215 14.33 -7.49 5.30
N THR A 216 14.82 -7.15 4.12
CA THR A 216 14.37 -5.95 3.40
C THR A 216 13.54 -6.31 2.18
N LEU A 217 12.71 -5.37 1.73
CA LEU A 217 12.17 -5.39 0.38
C LEU A 217 13.31 -5.34 -0.64
N PRO A 218 13.11 -5.85 -1.87
CA PRO A 218 14.07 -5.69 -2.95
C PRO A 218 14.51 -4.23 -3.08
N ALA A 219 15.80 -4.01 -3.29
CA ALA A 219 16.37 -2.67 -3.33
C ALA A 219 16.11 -1.94 -4.65
N THR A 220 15.94 -2.69 -5.74
CA THR A 220 15.72 -2.18 -7.09
C THR A 220 14.58 -2.91 -7.79
N LEU A 221 14.06 -2.31 -8.86
CA LEU A 221 13.10 -2.98 -9.74
C LEU A 221 13.66 -4.28 -10.32
N ALA A 222 14.96 -4.30 -10.66
CA ALA A 222 15.62 -5.49 -11.19
C ALA A 222 15.62 -6.63 -10.15
N ASP A 223 15.95 -6.34 -8.90
CA ASP A 223 15.92 -7.33 -7.81
C ASP A 223 14.50 -7.86 -7.59
N ALA A 224 13.50 -6.98 -7.62
CA ALA A 224 12.10 -7.36 -7.45
C ALA A 224 11.59 -8.24 -8.60
N LYS A 225 11.96 -7.91 -9.85
CA LYS A 225 11.66 -8.75 -11.01
C LYS A 225 12.32 -10.11 -10.93
N ALA A 226 13.57 -10.18 -10.46
CA ALA A 226 14.30 -11.43 -10.27
C ALA A 226 13.61 -12.31 -9.21
N ALA A 227 13.21 -11.73 -8.07
CA ALA A 227 12.46 -12.42 -7.03
C ALA A 227 11.11 -12.95 -7.55
N ALA A 228 10.33 -12.11 -8.24
CA ALA A 228 9.05 -12.50 -8.80
C ALA A 228 9.16 -13.63 -9.84
N LYS A 229 10.20 -13.58 -10.69
CA LYS A 229 10.43 -14.54 -11.78
C LYS A 229 10.72 -15.95 -11.29
N THR A 230 11.33 -16.09 -10.13
CA THR A 230 11.71 -17.39 -9.54
C THR A 230 10.72 -17.87 -8.48
N SER A 231 9.69 -17.10 -8.16
CA SER A 231 8.74 -17.41 -7.11
C SER A 231 7.67 -18.40 -7.59
N GLU A 232 7.60 -19.56 -6.94
CA GLU A 232 6.51 -20.54 -7.12
C GLU A 232 5.16 -19.94 -6.70
N PHE A 233 5.15 -19.10 -5.67
CA PHE A 233 3.94 -18.40 -5.24
C PHE A 233 3.40 -17.51 -6.36
N ILE A 234 4.22 -16.69 -7.00
CA ILE A 234 3.80 -15.84 -8.10
C ILE A 234 3.33 -16.67 -9.30
N ALA A 235 4.08 -17.71 -9.66
CA ALA A 235 3.75 -18.60 -10.76
C ALA A 235 2.40 -19.33 -10.57
N SER A 236 2.04 -19.63 -9.32
CA SER A 236 0.75 -20.26 -9.00
C SER A 236 -0.40 -19.27 -8.80
N SER A 237 -0.10 -18.01 -8.57
CA SER A 237 -1.11 -16.97 -8.25
C SER A 237 -1.55 -16.14 -9.46
N LEU A 238 -0.70 -16.01 -10.48
CA LEU A 238 -0.97 -15.16 -11.64
C LEU A 238 -0.82 -15.93 -12.96
N PRO A 239 -1.56 -15.53 -14.01
CA PRO A 239 -1.35 -16.06 -15.35
C PRO A 239 0.08 -15.80 -15.84
N ARG A 240 0.67 -16.77 -16.53
CA ARG A 240 2.05 -16.69 -17.05
C ARG A 240 2.30 -15.41 -17.86
N THR A 241 1.37 -15.01 -18.70
CA THR A 241 1.47 -13.79 -19.52
C THR A 241 1.59 -12.51 -18.69
N VAL A 242 0.90 -12.45 -17.53
CA VAL A 242 1.00 -11.34 -16.59
C VAL A 242 2.38 -11.34 -15.93
N VAL A 243 2.85 -12.49 -15.46
CA VAL A 243 4.18 -12.62 -14.85
C VAL A 243 5.26 -12.20 -15.84
N GLU A 244 5.24 -12.70 -17.07
CA GLU A 244 6.19 -12.35 -18.12
C GLU A 244 6.18 -10.85 -18.45
N TYR A 245 5.00 -10.20 -18.46
CA TYR A 245 4.89 -8.76 -18.70
C TYR A 245 5.58 -7.94 -17.61
N TYR A 246 5.34 -8.27 -16.33
CA TYR A 246 5.89 -7.51 -15.19
C TYR A 246 7.36 -7.83 -14.91
N THR A 247 7.89 -8.96 -15.40
CA THR A 247 9.28 -9.41 -15.11
C THR A 247 10.22 -9.32 -16.30
N LYS A 248 9.78 -8.72 -17.41
CA LYS A 248 10.64 -8.40 -18.56
C LYS A 248 11.78 -7.46 -18.23
#